data_52c8a17432efb1d8f5a53d5db0d7a28e
#
_entry.id   52c8a17432efb1d8f5a53d5db0d7a28e
#
_cell.length_a   1.000
_cell.length_b   1.000
_cell.length_c   1.000
_cell.angle_alpha   90.00
_cell.angle_beta   90.00
_cell.angle_gamma   90.00
#
_symmetry.space_group_name_H-M   'P 1'
#
loop_
_entity.id
_entity.type
_entity.pdbx_description
1 polymer ?
#
loop_
_entity_poly.entity_id
_entity_poly.type
_entity_poly.pdbx_seq_one_letter_code
_entity_poly.pdbx_strand_id
1 'polypeptide(L)'
;MLRYWDGRHWTEHARSKEQALEPAYAGAGPAGAAYAPDMYSGATTYATTPDGQFLAGWWARVGAYLIDMVIVGIIGGILASPWIGDLVDAYRAFFDQVLRDAQAGRQTTDTAALEQQIAGPMLTIALIFLAVGFVYNVGFLMAVQATPGKLALGLRVRLRARPELPIGTVLLRWVGQFGVSILNVVPALGAFIGIYGLLDSLWPLWDGKKQAIHDKIARTNVVRVR
;
A
#
# COMPACT_ATOMS: atom_id res chain seq x y z
N MET A 1 20.83 40.40 -22.07
CA MET A 1 19.65 40.68 -21.26
C MET A 1 18.61 39.60 -21.50
N LEU A 2 18.06 39.02 -20.44
CA LEU A 2 17.00 38.01 -20.51
C LEU A 2 15.68 38.67 -20.12
N ARG A 3 14.64 38.48 -20.94
CA ARG A 3 13.28 38.95 -20.67
C ARG A 3 12.43 37.76 -20.25
N TYR A 4 11.44 38.02 -19.41
CA TYR A 4 10.50 37.00 -18.95
C TYR A 4 9.22 37.02 -19.79
N TRP A 5 8.68 35.84 -20.14
CA TRP A 5 7.39 35.68 -20.81
C TRP A 5 6.32 35.34 -19.80
N ASP A 6 5.26 36.15 -19.65
CA ASP A 6 4.20 35.95 -18.66
C ASP A 6 3.05 35.03 -19.12
N GLY A 7 3.21 34.42 -20.31
CA GLY A 7 2.19 33.59 -20.94
C GLY A 7 1.33 34.34 -21.96
N ARG A 8 1.46 35.71 -22.07
CA ARG A 8 0.74 36.56 -23.01
C ARG A 8 1.63 37.61 -23.70
N HIS A 9 2.58 38.19 -22.97
CA HIS A 9 3.47 39.24 -23.43
C HIS A 9 4.88 39.06 -22.87
N TRP A 10 5.88 39.61 -23.56
CA TRP A 10 7.23 39.75 -23.03
C TRP A 10 7.24 40.89 -22.01
N THR A 11 7.60 40.60 -20.76
CA THR A 11 7.67 41.61 -19.71
C THR A 11 8.81 42.60 -19.95
N GLU A 12 8.66 43.84 -19.49
CA GLU A 12 9.69 44.88 -19.56
C GLU A 12 10.83 44.67 -18.54
N HIS A 13 10.67 43.69 -17.64
CA HIS A 13 11.71 43.34 -16.66
C HIS A 13 12.85 42.60 -17.34
N ALA A 14 13.96 43.31 -17.56
CA ALA A 14 15.20 42.75 -18.10
C ALA A 14 16.23 42.55 -16.96
N ARG A 15 16.79 41.34 -16.82
CA ARG A 15 17.93 41.11 -15.95
C ARG A 15 19.18 40.84 -16.77
N SER A 16 20.34 41.31 -16.31
CA SER A 16 21.62 40.95 -16.91
C SER A 16 21.84 39.44 -16.69
N LYS A 17 22.62 38.82 -17.63
CA LYS A 17 22.92 37.37 -17.55
C LYS A 17 23.71 37.01 -16.27
N GLU A 18 24.49 37.96 -15.74
CA GLU A 18 25.26 37.81 -14.50
C GLU A 18 24.40 37.88 -13.25
N GLN A 19 23.36 38.72 -13.21
CA GLN A 19 22.40 38.77 -12.10
C GLN A 19 21.48 37.56 -12.05
N ALA A 20 21.32 36.80 -13.14
CA ALA A 20 20.57 35.56 -13.17
C ALA A 20 21.38 34.37 -12.63
N LEU A 21 22.70 34.52 -12.46
CA LEU A 21 23.62 33.49 -11.94
C LEU A 21 23.96 33.69 -10.45
N GLU A 22 23.57 34.83 -9.84
CA GLU A 22 23.70 34.97 -8.38
C GLU A 22 22.60 34.16 -7.68
N PRO A 23 22.97 33.21 -6.79
CA PRO A 23 21.97 32.52 -5.98
C PRO A 23 21.28 33.56 -5.08
N ALA A 24 19.97 33.58 -5.08
CA ALA A 24 19.11 34.44 -4.24
C ALA A 24 19.20 34.03 -2.73
N TYR A 25 20.42 34.08 -2.18
CA TYR A 25 20.74 33.67 -0.80
C TYR A 25 21.32 34.84 0.01
N ALA A 26 20.84 36.05 -0.17
CA ALA A 26 21.16 37.16 0.71
C ALA A 26 19.88 37.83 1.20
N GLY A 27 19.33 37.35 2.33
CA GLY A 27 18.37 38.08 3.14
C GLY A 27 16.96 37.53 3.15
N ALA A 28 16.74 36.42 3.84
CA ALA A 28 15.45 36.11 4.44
C ALA A 28 15.67 35.31 5.72
N GLY A 29 15.27 35.90 6.84
CA GLY A 29 15.20 35.23 8.15
C GLY A 29 14.16 34.08 8.18
N PRO A 30 13.99 33.37 9.32
CA PRO A 30 13.35 32.07 9.40
C PRO A 30 11.81 32.13 9.36
N ALA A 31 11.22 32.70 8.34
CA ALA A 31 9.77 32.68 8.13
C ALA A 31 9.48 32.83 6.64
N GLY A 32 9.22 31.71 5.99
CA GLY A 32 8.71 31.70 4.63
C GLY A 32 9.68 31.13 3.59
N ALA A 33 9.85 29.83 3.58
CA ALA A 33 10.37 29.15 2.38
C ALA A 33 9.33 29.27 1.26
N ALA A 34 9.37 30.41 0.54
CA ALA A 34 8.66 30.58 -0.71
C ALA A 34 9.21 29.58 -1.72
N TYR A 35 8.34 28.78 -2.26
CA TYR A 35 8.53 27.84 -3.34
C TYR A 35 9.14 28.54 -4.55
N ALA A 36 10.44 28.36 -4.77
CA ALA A 36 11.07 28.67 -6.03
C ALA A 36 11.01 27.42 -6.92
N PRO A 37 10.32 27.44 -8.07
CA PRO A 37 10.39 26.31 -8.99
C PRO A 37 11.79 26.26 -9.61
N ASP A 38 12.54 25.20 -9.27
CA ASP A 38 13.81 24.89 -9.91
C ASP A 38 13.58 24.51 -11.38
N MET A 39 13.68 25.48 -12.28
CA MET A 39 13.49 25.29 -13.73
C MET A 39 14.70 24.69 -14.45
N TYR A 40 15.77 24.30 -13.76
CA TYR A 40 17.00 23.82 -14.44
C TYR A 40 17.79 22.73 -13.74
N SER A 41 17.27 22.08 -12.72
CA SER A 41 17.89 20.86 -12.23
C SER A 41 17.02 19.67 -12.66
N GLY A 42 17.60 18.71 -13.35
CA GLY A 42 17.03 17.37 -13.52
C GLY A 42 16.90 16.61 -12.19
N ALA A 43 16.77 17.36 -11.09
CA ALA A 43 16.44 16.88 -9.77
C ALA A 43 14.99 16.44 -9.79
N THR A 44 14.76 15.15 -9.63
CA THR A 44 13.46 14.58 -9.35
C THR A 44 12.87 15.36 -8.16
N THR A 45 11.87 16.21 -8.42
CA THR A 45 11.14 16.92 -7.37
C THR A 45 10.42 15.86 -6.51
N TYR A 46 11.03 15.50 -5.39
CA TYR A 46 10.43 14.58 -4.44
C TYR A 46 9.18 15.25 -3.85
N ALA A 47 8.03 14.61 -4.03
CA ALA A 47 6.81 15.09 -3.41
C ALA A 47 6.97 15.06 -1.88
N THR A 48 6.55 16.14 -1.19
CA THR A 48 6.68 16.30 0.26
C THR A 48 5.32 16.43 0.96
N THR A 49 5.31 16.22 2.26
CA THR A 49 4.22 16.63 3.14
C THR A 49 4.24 18.16 3.34
N PRO A 50 3.17 18.79 3.87
CA PRO A 50 3.15 20.23 4.15
C PRO A 50 4.27 20.71 5.09
N ASP A 51 4.78 19.83 5.96
CA ASP A 51 5.90 20.10 6.88
C ASP A 51 7.27 19.62 6.34
N GLY A 52 7.37 19.38 5.01
CA GLY A 52 8.63 19.16 4.31
C GLY A 52 9.18 17.74 4.34
N GLN A 53 8.44 16.74 4.86
CA GLN A 53 8.92 15.35 4.86
C GLN A 53 8.79 14.71 3.48
N PHE A 54 9.85 14.04 3.00
CA PHE A 54 9.82 13.33 1.71
C PHE A 54 8.84 12.17 1.72
N LEU A 55 8.01 12.11 0.69
CA LEU A 55 7.06 11.02 0.52
C LEU A 55 7.76 9.76 0.01
N ALA A 56 7.34 8.61 0.50
CA ALA A 56 7.85 7.32 0.04
C ALA A 56 7.47 7.06 -1.41
N GLY A 57 8.45 6.70 -2.23
CA GLY A 57 8.23 6.23 -3.59
C GLY A 57 7.44 4.91 -3.61
N TRP A 58 6.79 4.64 -4.75
CA TRP A 58 5.96 3.45 -4.91
C TRP A 58 6.73 2.15 -4.71
N TRP A 59 7.92 2.00 -5.31
CA TRP A 59 8.75 0.79 -5.17
C TRP A 59 9.16 0.49 -3.72
N ALA A 60 9.45 1.53 -2.93
CA ALA A 60 9.77 1.35 -1.52
C ALA A 60 8.56 0.81 -0.73
N ARG A 61 7.34 1.24 -1.09
CA ARG A 61 6.10 0.73 -0.50
C ARG A 61 5.85 -0.73 -0.88
N VAL A 62 6.07 -1.07 -2.17
CA VAL A 62 5.96 -2.44 -2.67
C VAL A 62 6.96 -3.35 -1.96
N GLY A 63 8.23 -2.95 -1.87
CA GLY A 63 9.25 -3.71 -1.14
C GLY A 63 8.88 -3.94 0.32
N ALA A 64 8.41 -2.88 1.02
CA ALA A 64 7.93 -3.00 2.40
C ALA A 64 6.75 -3.99 2.51
N TYR A 65 5.79 -3.90 1.60
CA TYR A 65 4.64 -4.79 1.58
C TYR A 65 5.04 -6.26 1.35
N LEU A 66 6.00 -6.53 0.45
CA LEU A 66 6.50 -7.88 0.21
C LEU A 66 7.18 -8.49 1.44
N ILE A 67 7.98 -7.70 2.17
CA ILE A 67 8.59 -8.14 3.43
C ILE A 67 7.50 -8.45 4.46
N ASP A 68 6.54 -7.54 4.63
CA ASP A 68 5.43 -7.73 5.57
C ASP A 68 4.58 -8.96 5.18
N MET A 69 4.34 -9.19 3.89
CA MET A 69 3.60 -10.36 3.38
C MET A 69 4.30 -11.67 3.73
N VAL A 70 5.62 -11.73 3.63
CA VAL A 70 6.40 -12.92 4.03
C VAL A 70 6.28 -13.18 5.53
N ILE A 71 6.42 -12.14 6.36
CA ILE A 71 6.33 -12.26 7.82
C ILE A 71 4.92 -12.73 8.24
N VAL A 72 3.88 -12.06 7.74
CA VAL A 72 2.48 -12.42 8.03
C VAL A 72 2.15 -13.81 7.47
N GLY A 73 2.69 -14.12 6.28
CA GLY A 73 2.55 -15.45 5.65
C GLY A 73 3.12 -16.58 6.49
N ILE A 74 4.32 -16.40 7.05
CA ILE A 74 4.95 -17.39 7.93
C ILE A 74 4.13 -17.56 9.21
N ILE A 75 3.79 -16.47 9.90
CA ILE A 75 3.04 -16.53 11.17
C ILE A 75 1.66 -17.15 10.92
N GLY A 76 0.93 -16.65 9.93
CA GLY A 76 -0.39 -17.15 9.59
C GLY A 76 -0.37 -18.59 9.12
N GLY A 77 0.62 -18.98 8.31
CA GLY A 77 0.79 -20.35 7.82
C GLY A 77 1.08 -21.35 8.95
N ILE A 78 1.92 -20.97 9.92
CA ILE A 78 2.16 -21.82 11.11
C ILE A 78 0.88 -22.00 11.91
N LEU A 79 0.15 -20.91 12.17
CA LEU A 79 -1.10 -20.98 12.94
C LEU A 79 -2.23 -21.70 12.19
N ALA A 80 -2.27 -21.59 10.88
CA ALA A 80 -3.28 -22.24 10.03
C ALA A 80 -2.89 -23.66 9.60
N SER A 81 -1.71 -24.18 9.98
CA SER A 81 -1.19 -25.45 9.48
C SER A 81 -2.14 -26.66 9.62
N PRO A 82 -2.93 -26.83 10.70
CA PRO A 82 -3.87 -27.95 10.78
C PRO A 82 -4.93 -27.90 9.67
N TRP A 83 -5.53 -26.74 9.45
CA TRP A 83 -6.58 -26.56 8.42
C TRP A 83 -6.01 -26.58 6.99
N ILE A 84 -4.75 -26.22 6.81
CA ILE A 84 -4.05 -26.41 5.53
C ILE A 84 -3.87 -27.91 5.27
N GLY A 85 -3.57 -28.70 6.30
CA GLY A 85 -3.55 -30.17 6.22
C GLY A 85 -4.89 -30.73 5.76
N ASP A 86 -5.98 -30.32 6.39
CA ASP A 86 -7.35 -30.75 6.02
C ASP A 86 -7.67 -30.40 4.55
N LEU A 87 -7.25 -29.23 4.05
CA LEU A 87 -7.44 -28.87 2.66
C LEU A 87 -6.64 -29.79 1.73
N VAL A 88 -5.38 -30.06 2.05
CA VAL A 88 -4.52 -30.95 1.25
C VAL A 88 -5.13 -32.33 1.16
N ASP A 89 -5.66 -32.87 2.26
CA ASP A 89 -6.26 -34.19 2.30
C ASP A 89 -7.60 -34.26 1.54
N ALA A 90 -8.41 -33.20 1.63
CA ALA A 90 -9.64 -33.07 0.85
C ALA A 90 -9.37 -33.05 -0.67
N TYR A 91 -8.39 -32.27 -1.11
CA TYR A 91 -8.01 -32.24 -2.51
C TYR A 91 -7.41 -33.55 -2.99
N ARG A 92 -6.58 -34.23 -2.19
CA ARG A 92 -6.05 -35.56 -2.52
C ARG A 92 -7.16 -36.56 -2.70
N ALA A 93 -8.11 -36.63 -1.77
CA ALA A 93 -9.25 -37.56 -1.85
C ALA A 93 -10.10 -37.27 -3.12
N PHE A 94 -10.32 -36.00 -3.45
CA PHE A 94 -11.03 -35.60 -4.66
C PHE A 94 -10.30 -36.04 -5.93
N PHE A 95 -9.00 -35.79 -6.04
CA PHE A 95 -8.21 -36.22 -7.21
C PHE A 95 -8.17 -37.74 -7.35
N ASP A 96 -8.02 -38.48 -6.23
CA ASP A 96 -8.08 -39.93 -6.25
C ASP A 96 -9.44 -40.44 -6.73
N GLN A 97 -10.53 -39.79 -6.37
CA GLN A 97 -11.85 -40.12 -6.88
C GLN A 97 -11.99 -39.83 -8.36
N VAL A 98 -11.55 -38.66 -8.84
CA VAL A 98 -11.55 -38.32 -10.27
C VAL A 98 -10.79 -39.36 -11.09
N LEU A 99 -9.62 -39.78 -10.63
CA LEU A 99 -8.82 -40.82 -11.31
C LEU A 99 -9.53 -42.16 -11.34
N ARG A 100 -10.14 -42.62 -10.24
CA ARG A 100 -10.91 -43.86 -10.21
C ARG A 100 -12.10 -43.84 -11.15
N ASP A 101 -12.80 -42.72 -11.19
CA ASP A 101 -13.97 -42.56 -12.07
C ASP A 101 -13.57 -42.51 -13.55
N ALA A 102 -12.46 -41.85 -13.88
CA ALA A 102 -11.92 -41.85 -15.23
C ALA A 102 -11.51 -43.28 -15.71
N GLN A 103 -10.85 -44.04 -14.84
CA GLN A 103 -10.48 -45.42 -15.12
C GLN A 103 -11.70 -46.35 -15.33
N ALA A 104 -12.78 -46.06 -14.61
CA ALA A 104 -14.04 -46.81 -14.73
C ALA A 104 -14.97 -46.30 -15.88
N GLY A 105 -14.50 -45.34 -16.70
CA GLY A 105 -15.28 -44.74 -17.77
C GLY A 105 -16.47 -43.90 -17.28
N ARG A 106 -16.49 -43.50 -16.03
CA ARG A 106 -17.52 -42.65 -15.46
C ARG A 106 -17.10 -41.16 -15.59
N GLN A 107 -18.02 -40.34 -16.05
CA GLN A 107 -17.86 -38.88 -16.07
C GLN A 107 -18.55 -38.32 -14.80
N THR A 108 -17.87 -38.38 -13.65
CA THR A 108 -18.41 -37.78 -12.44
C THR A 108 -17.43 -36.73 -11.95
N THR A 109 -17.81 -35.48 -12.02
CA THR A 109 -17.11 -34.36 -11.37
C THR A 109 -18.08 -33.75 -10.37
N ASP A 110 -18.34 -34.43 -9.26
CA ASP A 110 -19.12 -33.86 -8.19
C ASP A 110 -18.21 -32.95 -7.36
N THR A 111 -18.18 -31.68 -7.72
CA THR A 111 -17.44 -30.65 -6.98
C THR A 111 -18.18 -30.20 -5.71
N ALA A 112 -19.49 -30.46 -5.59
CA ALA A 112 -20.28 -29.99 -4.45
C ALA A 112 -19.82 -30.62 -3.13
N ALA A 113 -19.45 -31.89 -3.15
CA ALA A 113 -18.90 -32.56 -1.96
C ALA A 113 -17.55 -31.95 -1.55
N LEU A 114 -16.67 -31.66 -2.49
CA LEU A 114 -15.40 -30.97 -2.22
C LEU A 114 -15.65 -29.57 -1.66
N GLU A 115 -16.51 -28.77 -2.30
CA GLU A 115 -16.82 -27.42 -1.85
C GLU A 115 -17.33 -27.40 -0.40
N GLN A 116 -18.23 -28.33 -0.07
CA GLN A 116 -18.73 -28.47 1.29
C GLN A 116 -17.61 -28.85 2.30
N GLN A 117 -16.71 -29.76 1.91
CA GLN A 117 -15.62 -30.21 2.76
C GLN A 117 -14.58 -29.14 3.02
N ILE A 118 -14.24 -28.32 2.04
CA ILE A 118 -13.22 -27.27 2.15
C ILE A 118 -13.72 -25.96 2.74
N ALA A 119 -15.02 -25.69 2.72
CA ALA A 119 -15.60 -24.40 3.13
C ALA A 119 -15.22 -24.01 4.58
N GLY A 120 -15.32 -24.93 5.52
CA GLY A 120 -14.95 -24.70 6.92
C GLY A 120 -13.45 -24.39 7.10
N PRO A 121 -12.55 -25.26 6.65
CA PRO A 121 -11.12 -24.99 6.67
C PRO A 121 -10.72 -23.68 6.00
N MET A 122 -11.24 -23.38 4.80
CA MET A 122 -10.97 -22.12 4.10
C MET A 122 -11.39 -20.89 4.89
N LEU A 123 -12.60 -20.93 5.50
CA LEU A 123 -13.06 -19.82 6.35
C LEU A 123 -12.15 -19.65 7.56
N THR A 124 -11.76 -20.73 8.21
CA THR A 124 -10.89 -20.69 9.39
C THR A 124 -9.52 -20.12 9.05
N ILE A 125 -8.90 -20.57 7.95
CA ILE A 125 -7.63 -20.03 7.45
C ILE A 125 -7.76 -18.53 7.16
N ALA A 126 -8.83 -18.12 6.47
CA ALA A 126 -9.07 -16.71 6.16
C ALA A 126 -9.19 -15.84 7.43
N LEU A 127 -9.90 -16.32 8.46
CA LEU A 127 -10.03 -15.63 9.74
C LEU A 127 -8.70 -15.55 10.50
N ILE A 128 -7.88 -16.62 10.47
CA ILE A 128 -6.54 -16.59 11.06
C ILE A 128 -5.67 -15.54 10.40
N PHE A 129 -5.60 -15.51 9.06
CA PHE A 129 -4.81 -14.51 8.34
C PHE A 129 -5.33 -13.08 8.56
N LEU A 130 -6.64 -12.90 8.65
CA LEU A 130 -7.25 -11.62 8.97
C LEU A 130 -6.84 -11.15 10.37
N ALA A 131 -6.94 -12.03 11.37
CA ALA A 131 -6.57 -11.72 12.75
C ALA A 131 -5.06 -11.43 12.89
N VAL A 132 -4.21 -12.26 12.31
CA VAL A 132 -2.74 -12.06 12.29
C VAL A 132 -2.41 -10.72 11.61
N GLY A 133 -3.00 -10.47 10.43
CA GLY A 133 -2.80 -9.23 9.69
C GLY A 133 -3.28 -8.00 10.46
N PHE A 134 -4.40 -8.11 11.18
CA PHE A 134 -4.91 -7.04 12.05
C PHE A 134 -3.94 -6.74 13.19
N VAL A 135 -3.60 -7.74 14.00
CA VAL A 135 -2.70 -7.57 15.15
C VAL A 135 -1.34 -7.05 14.70
N TYR A 136 -0.80 -7.62 13.62
CA TYR A 136 0.47 -7.17 13.05
C TYR A 136 0.43 -5.71 12.60
N ASN A 137 -0.49 -5.36 11.70
CA ASN A 137 -0.52 -4.00 11.15
C ASN A 137 -0.88 -2.95 12.21
N VAL A 138 -1.96 -3.19 12.96
CA VAL A 138 -2.44 -2.23 13.97
C VAL A 138 -1.43 -2.12 15.12
N GLY A 139 -0.91 -3.24 15.60
CA GLY A 139 0.06 -3.27 16.70
C GLY A 139 1.34 -2.49 16.35
N PHE A 140 1.96 -2.78 15.21
CA PHE A 140 3.19 -2.08 14.80
C PHE A 140 2.93 -0.61 14.45
N LEU A 141 1.83 -0.27 13.80
CA LEU A 141 1.51 1.13 13.51
C LEU A 141 1.26 1.94 14.78
N MET A 142 0.65 1.36 15.80
CA MET A 142 0.45 2.02 17.09
C MET A 142 1.76 2.14 17.88
N ALA A 143 2.61 1.13 17.85
CA ALA A 143 3.83 1.12 18.61
C ALA A 143 4.93 2.04 18.03
N VAL A 144 5.14 1.97 16.70
CA VAL A 144 6.29 2.61 16.05
C VAL A 144 5.94 3.33 14.73
N GLN A 145 4.64 3.45 14.41
CA GLN A 145 4.14 4.09 13.18
C GLN A 145 4.64 3.45 11.88
N ALA A 146 5.10 2.22 11.94
CA ALA A 146 5.60 1.49 10.79
C ALA A 146 5.52 0.00 11.04
N THR A 147 5.22 -0.80 10.01
CA THR A 147 5.39 -2.25 10.05
C THR A 147 6.88 -2.61 9.90
N PRO A 148 7.31 -3.82 10.30
CA PRO A 148 8.70 -4.27 10.12
C PRO A 148 9.25 -4.08 8.70
N GLY A 149 8.46 -4.41 7.65
CA GLY A 149 8.88 -4.18 6.28
C GLY A 149 9.09 -2.69 5.95
N LYS A 150 8.23 -1.81 6.51
CA LYS A 150 8.42 -0.36 6.38
C LYS A 150 9.65 0.14 7.12
N LEU A 151 9.90 -0.36 8.35
CA LEU A 151 11.09 -0.02 9.13
C LEU A 151 12.38 -0.42 8.39
N ALA A 152 12.41 -1.61 7.79
CA ALA A 152 13.56 -2.11 7.03
C ALA A 152 13.94 -1.18 5.87
N LEU A 153 12.96 -0.52 5.26
CA LEU A 153 13.16 0.41 4.14
C LEU A 153 13.15 1.89 4.57
N GLY A 154 13.23 2.18 5.86
CA GLY A 154 13.26 3.54 6.38
C GLY A 154 11.97 4.32 6.12
N LEU A 155 10.81 3.66 6.19
CA LEU A 155 9.50 4.26 5.95
C LEU A 155 8.70 4.38 7.25
N ARG A 156 7.88 5.44 7.35
CA ARG A 156 6.90 5.62 8.43
C ARG A 156 5.56 6.08 7.90
N VAL A 157 4.50 5.70 8.60
CA VAL A 157 3.12 6.14 8.37
C VAL A 157 2.81 7.24 9.36
N ARG A 158 2.22 8.34 8.89
CA ARG A 158 1.81 9.48 9.72
C ARG A 158 0.58 10.17 9.15
N LEU A 159 -0.07 11.02 9.91
CA LEU A 159 -1.02 11.97 9.33
C LEU A 159 -0.29 12.90 8.36
N ARG A 160 -1.00 13.32 7.29
CA ARG A 160 -0.39 14.19 6.28
C ARG A 160 0.12 15.51 6.86
N ALA A 161 -0.64 16.13 7.76
CA ALA A 161 -0.33 17.45 8.33
C ALA A 161 0.49 17.38 9.63
N ARG A 162 0.60 16.22 10.28
CA ARG A 162 1.18 16.05 11.61
C ARG A 162 1.87 14.71 11.76
N PRO A 163 2.92 14.59 12.60
CA PRO A 163 3.64 13.32 12.81
C PRO A 163 2.82 12.26 13.57
N GLU A 164 1.74 12.65 14.25
CA GLU A 164 0.94 11.74 15.07
C GLU A 164 0.16 10.72 14.22
N LEU A 165 -0.16 9.58 14.83
CA LEU A 165 -0.98 8.53 14.21
C LEU A 165 -2.01 8.00 15.22
N PRO A 166 -3.17 8.65 15.39
CA PRO A 166 -4.22 8.22 16.32
C PRO A 166 -4.78 6.84 15.96
N ILE A 167 -5.23 6.09 16.98
CA ILE A 167 -5.80 4.74 16.80
C ILE A 167 -6.94 4.71 15.77
N GLY A 168 -7.85 5.68 15.80
CA GLY A 168 -8.95 5.76 14.83
C GLY A 168 -8.46 5.86 13.38
N THR A 169 -7.37 6.59 13.15
CA THR A 169 -6.71 6.68 11.84
C THR A 169 -6.10 5.35 11.42
N VAL A 170 -5.45 4.63 12.34
CA VAL A 170 -4.87 3.30 12.08
C VAL A 170 -5.96 2.30 11.73
N LEU A 171 -7.07 2.31 12.46
CA LEU A 171 -8.21 1.43 12.19
C LEU A 171 -8.88 1.75 10.84
N LEU A 172 -9.13 3.03 10.54
CA LEU A 172 -9.66 3.44 9.23
C LEU A 172 -8.74 3.02 8.08
N ARG A 173 -7.43 3.16 8.27
CA ARG A 173 -6.43 2.72 7.31
C ARG A 173 -6.49 1.21 7.09
N TRP A 174 -6.56 0.44 8.18
CA TRP A 174 -6.64 -1.01 8.12
C TRP A 174 -7.93 -1.48 7.42
N VAL A 175 -9.07 -0.89 7.78
CA VAL A 175 -10.37 -1.19 7.14
C VAL A 175 -10.32 -0.85 5.64
N GLY A 176 -9.77 0.30 5.28
CA GLY A 176 -9.62 0.70 3.87
C GLY A 176 -8.68 -0.22 3.07
N GLN A 177 -7.68 -0.81 3.71
CA GLN A 177 -6.69 -1.66 3.02
C GLN A 177 -7.10 -3.15 3.01
N PHE A 178 -7.58 -3.67 4.12
CA PHE A 178 -7.83 -5.10 4.35
C PHE A 178 -9.29 -5.42 4.65
N GLY A 179 -10.05 -4.48 5.22
CA GLY A 179 -11.44 -4.73 5.62
C GLY A 179 -12.35 -5.07 4.43
N VAL A 180 -12.03 -4.55 3.26
CA VAL A 180 -12.76 -4.87 2.01
C VAL A 180 -12.66 -6.35 1.68
N SER A 181 -11.57 -7.03 2.07
CA SER A 181 -11.40 -8.47 1.82
C SER A 181 -12.41 -9.35 2.58
N ILE A 182 -13.04 -8.85 3.63
CA ILE A 182 -14.12 -9.55 4.33
C ILE A 182 -15.31 -9.83 3.38
N LEU A 183 -15.51 -8.98 2.38
CA LEU A 183 -16.57 -9.14 1.39
C LEU A 183 -16.32 -10.33 0.43
N ASN A 184 -15.12 -10.94 0.45
CA ASN A 184 -14.85 -12.19 -0.29
C ASN A 184 -15.73 -13.38 0.15
N VAL A 185 -16.39 -13.27 1.29
CA VAL A 185 -17.42 -14.26 1.72
C VAL A 185 -18.55 -14.34 0.68
N VAL A 186 -18.76 -13.28 -0.11
CA VAL A 186 -19.72 -13.26 -1.22
C VAL A 186 -18.97 -13.46 -2.52
N PRO A 187 -19.03 -14.66 -3.17
CA PRO A 187 -18.23 -14.98 -4.35
C PRO A 187 -18.40 -13.97 -5.50
N ALA A 188 -19.60 -13.44 -5.68
CA ALA A 188 -19.90 -12.44 -6.71
C ALA A 188 -19.11 -11.12 -6.55
N LEU A 189 -18.58 -10.82 -5.36
CA LEU A 189 -17.82 -9.61 -5.08
C LEU A 189 -16.31 -9.78 -5.25
N GLY A 190 -15.81 -11.00 -5.38
CA GLY A 190 -14.36 -11.29 -5.44
C GLY A 190 -13.62 -10.51 -6.53
N ALA A 191 -14.20 -10.41 -7.74
CA ALA A 191 -13.62 -9.64 -8.82
C ALA A 191 -13.49 -8.14 -8.49
N PHE A 192 -14.52 -7.55 -7.86
CA PHE A 192 -14.50 -6.15 -7.45
C PHE A 192 -13.44 -5.88 -6.38
N ILE A 193 -13.27 -6.82 -5.44
CA ILE A 193 -12.27 -6.72 -4.37
C ILE A 193 -10.85 -6.80 -4.97
N GLY A 194 -10.63 -7.70 -5.94
CA GLY A 194 -9.36 -7.77 -6.68
C GLY A 194 -9.04 -6.47 -7.40
N ILE A 195 -10.01 -5.89 -8.11
CA ILE A 195 -9.86 -4.58 -8.78
C ILE A 195 -9.56 -3.48 -7.78
N TYR A 196 -10.29 -3.44 -6.65
CA TYR A 196 -10.03 -2.47 -5.59
C TYR A 196 -8.59 -2.59 -5.05
N GLY A 197 -8.12 -3.78 -4.75
CA GLY A 197 -6.75 -4.02 -4.25
C GLY A 197 -5.68 -3.57 -5.24
N LEU A 198 -5.89 -3.82 -6.54
CA LEU A 198 -5.01 -3.31 -7.60
C LEU A 198 -5.02 -1.79 -7.66
N LEU A 199 -6.19 -1.16 -7.68
CA LEU A 199 -6.32 0.29 -7.69
C LEU A 199 -5.70 0.92 -6.44
N ASP A 200 -5.94 0.37 -5.25
CA ASP A 200 -5.36 0.85 -4.00
C ASP A 200 -3.83 0.83 -4.03
N SER A 201 -3.25 -0.27 -4.50
CA SER A 201 -1.79 -0.44 -4.55
C SER A 201 -1.11 0.41 -5.63
N LEU A 202 -1.76 0.64 -6.77
CA LEU A 202 -1.21 1.39 -7.90
C LEU A 202 -1.48 2.90 -7.79
N TRP A 203 -2.49 3.33 -7.03
CA TRP A 203 -2.91 4.73 -6.93
C TRP A 203 -1.77 5.73 -6.63
N PRO A 204 -0.77 5.41 -5.78
CA PRO A 204 0.34 6.33 -5.52
C PRO A 204 1.21 6.66 -6.73
N LEU A 205 1.13 5.90 -7.83
CA LEU A 205 1.92 6.16 -9.04
C LEU A 205 1.56 7.50 -9.66
N TRP A 206 0.26 7.81 -9.75
CA TRP A 206 -0.26 9.03 -10.39
C TRP A 206 -0.81 10.05 -9.41
N ASP A 207 -0.99 9.71 -8.14
CA ASP A 207 -1.46 10.66 -7.14
C ASP A 207 -0.38 11.68 -6.77
N GLY A 208 -0.65 12.96 -6.91
CA GLY A 208 0.30 14.03 -6.57
C GLY A 208 0.70 14.05 -5.08
N LYS A 209 -0.13 13.50 -4.20
CA LYS A 209 0.17 13.34 -2.76
C LYS A 209 0.78 11.98 -2.44
N LYS A 210 1.02 11.14 -3.45
CA LYS A 210 1.53 9.77 -3.30
C LYS A 210 0.76 8.94 -2.26
N GLN A 211 -0.57 9.10 -2.22
CA GLN A 211 -1.46 8.39 -1.32
C GLN A 211 -2.12 7.21 -2.04
N ALA A 212 -2.17 6.03 -1.41
CA ALA A 212 -3.06 4.95 -1.78
C ALA A 212 -4.52 5.30 -1.42
N ILE A 213 -5.50 4.53 -1.85
CA ILE A 213 -6.91 4.80 -1.53
C ILE A 213 -7.13 4.72 -0.02
N HIS A 214 -6.58 3.69 0.64
CA HIS A 214 -6.64 3.57 2.11
C HIS A 214 -5.90 4.71 2.82
N ASP A 215 -4.80 5.25 2.24
CA ASP A 215 -4.12 6.44 2.76
C ASP A 215 -5.03 7.67 2.71
N LYS A 216 -5.81 7.83 1.63
CA LYS A 216 -6.76 8.94 1.46
C LYS A 216 -7.91 8.84 2.46
N ILE A 217 -8.50 7.66 2.63
CA ILE A 217 -9.56 7.38 3.61
C ILE A 217 -9.10 7.77 5.01
N ALA A 218 -7.89 7.37 5.40
CA ALA A 218 -7.31 7.64 6.71
C ALA A 218 -6.57 8.98 6.82
N ARG A 219 -6.49 9.79 5.76
CA ARG A 219 -5.74 11.07 5.68
C ARG A 219 -4.26 10.93 6.07
N THR A 220 -3.65 9.79 5.74
CA THR A 220 -2.26 9.46 6.06
C THR A 220 -1.35 9.62 4.85
N ASN A 221 -0.04 9.66 5.12
CA ASN A 221 1.01 9.49 4.12
C ASN A 221 2.07 8.52 4.64
N VAL A 222 2.74 7.86 3.72
CA VAL A 222 3.98 7.15 4.01
C VAL A 222 5.14 8.06 3.64
N VAL A 223 6.00 8.35 4.62
CA VAL A 223 7.17 9.22 4.46
C VAL A 223 8.45 8.41 4.55
N ARG A 224 9.52 8.93 3.98
CA ARG A 224 10.87 8.39 4.08
C ARG A 224 11.60 9.10 5.22
N VAL A 225 12.18 8.33 6.15
CA VAL A 225 12.90 8.87 7.33
C VAL A 225 14.43 8.66 7.24
N ARG A 226 14.89 8.03 6.14
CA ARG A 226 16.31 7.84 5.82
C ARG A 226 16.52 7.94 4.32
#